data_ce7ef9b7ea5e62565dddbb8e97e42593
#
_entry.id   ce7ef9b7ea5e62565dddbb8e97e42593
#
_cell.length_a   1.000
_cell.length_b   1.000
_cell.length_c   1.000
_cell.angle_alpha   90.00
_cell.angle_beta   90.00
_cell.angle_gamma   90.00
#
_symmetry.space_group_name_H-M   'P 1'
#
loop_
_entity.id
_entity.type
_entity.pdbx_description
1 polymer ?
#
loop_
_entity_poly.entity_id
_entity_poly.type
_entity_poly.pdbx_seq_one_letter_code
_entity_poly.pdbx_strand_id
1 'polypeptide(L)'
;MSLINTQVQPFKAQAFHNGKFIEVTEQSLKGKWSVLIFMPAAFTFNCPTEIEDAADNYAEFQKLGAEVYIVTTDTHFSHKVWHETSPAVGKAKFPLVGDPTHALTNAFGVHIPEEGLALRGTFVINPEGQIKTAEVHDNAIARDVKETVRKVRAAKYVAEHPGQVCPAKWNDGAKTITPSLDLVGKI
;
A
#
# COMPACT_ATOMS: atom_id res chain seq x y z
N MET A 1 -16.45 8.18 -6.19
CA MET A 1 -16.99 7.31 -5.10
C MET A 1 -15.82 6.82 -4.26
N SER A 2 -15.96 6.79 -2.92
CA SER A 2 -14.86 6.31 -2.05
C SER A 2 -14.69 4.80 -2.20
N LEU A 3 -13.43 4.34 -2.21
CA LEU A 3 -13.08 2.91 -2.20
C LEU A 3 -13.08 2.31 -0.77
N ILE A 4 -13.21 3.12 0.26
CA ILE A 4 -13.13 2.66 1.65
C ILE A 4 -14.29 1.69 1.96
N ASN A 5 -13.94 0.58 2.60
CA ASN A 5 -14.82 -0.56 2.91
C ASN A 5 -15.35 -1.32 1.69
N THR A 6 -14.84 -1.06 0.48
CA THR A 6 -15.16 -1.88 -0.69
C THR A 6 -14.18 -3.05 -0.83
N GLN A 7 -14.59 -4.11 -1.50
CA GLN A 7 -13.73 -5.24 -1.86
C GLN A 7 -12.80 -4.86 -3.00
N VAL A 8 -11.55 -5.31 -2.91
CA VAL A 8 -10.63 -5.25 -4.06
C VAL A 8 -11.25 -6.06 -5.20
N GLN A 9 -11.35 -5.44 -6.37
CA GLN A 9 -11.89 -6.10 -7.55
C GLN A 9 -10.93 -7.18 -8.06
N PRO A 10 -11.42 -8.24 -8.71
CA PRO A 10 -10.56 -9.25 -9.33
C PRO A 10 -9.56 -8.62 -10.30
N PHE A 11 -8.30 -9.00 -10.17
CA PHE A 11 -7.22 -8.62 -11.07
C PHE A 11 -6.20 -9.74 -11.23
N LYS A 12 -5.39 -9.63 -12.26
CA LYS A 12 -4.26 -10.52 -12.51
C LYS A 12 -3.11 -9.69 -13.05
N ALA A 13 -1.97 -9.72 -12.35
CA ALA A 13 -0.76 -8.98 -12.71
C ALA A 13 0.48 -9.86 -12.55
N GLN A 14 1.56 -9.53 -13.25
CA GLN A 14 2.86 -10.15 -13.08
C GLN A 14 3.75 -9.26 -12.22
N ALA A 15 4.56 -9.87 -11.36
CA ALA A 15 5.49 -9.16 -10.49
C ALA A 15 6.88 -9.78 -10.52
N PHE A 16 7.90 -8.96 -10.27
CA PHE A 16 9.23 -9.43 -9.91
C PHE A 16 9.34 -9.52 -8.39
N HIS A 17 9.79 -10.67 -7.89
CA HIS A 17 9.95 -10.89 -6.45
C HIS A 17 11.03 -11.95 -6.18
N ASN A 18 12.04 -11.60 -5.38
CA ASN A 18 13.11 -12.52 -4.95
C ASN A 18 13.75 -13.31 -6.11
N GLY A 19 14.11 -12.61 -7.18
CA GLY A 19 14.78 -13.21 -8.34
C GLY A 19 13.86 -14.01 -9.28
N LYS A 20 12.53 -13.97 -9.07
CA LYS A 20 11.54 -14.73 -9.86
C LYS A 20 10.41 -13.82 -10.36
N PHE A 21 9.78 -14.25 -11.43
CA PHE A 21 8.48 -13.72 -11.82
C PHE A 21 7.38 -14.52 -11.15
N ILE A 22 6.43 -13.82 -10.56
CA ILE A 22 5.26 -14.41 -9.90
C ILE A 22 3.98 -13.75 -10.39
N GLU A 23 2.87 -14.45 -10.27
CA GLU A 23 1.54 -13.90 -10.48
C GLU A 23 0.99 -13.35 -9.18
N VAL A 24 0.40 -12.16 -9.23
CA VAL A 24 -0.32 -11.52 -8.12
C VAL A 24 -1.76 -11.28 -8.55
N THR A 25 -2.68 -11.69 -7.70
CA THR A 25 -4.12 -11.53 -7.91
C THR A 25 -4.77 -10.95 -6.65
N GLU A 26 -6.05 -10.61 -6.68
CA GLU A 26 -6.79 -10.20 -5.48
C GLU A 26 -6.77 -11.29 -4.39
N GLN A 27 -6.65 -12.58 -4.77
CA GLN A 27 -6.51 -13.67 -3.79
C GLN A 27 -5.16 -13.63 -3.07
N SER A 28 -4.11 -13.13 -3.72
CA SER A 28 -2.78 -12.95 -3.10
C SER A 28 -2.80 -11.95 -1.95
N LEU A 29 -3.81 -11.07 -1.90
CA LEU A 29 -3.98 -10.05 -0.88
C LEU A 29 -4.77 -10.55 0.35
N LYS A 30 -5.47 -11.68 0.24
CA LYS A 30 -6.34 -12.22 1.29
C LYS A 30 -5.57 -13.04 2.33
N GLY A 31 -6.17 -13.20 3.51
CA GLY A 31 -5.60 -13.97 4.63
C GLY A 31 -4.47 -13.26 5.39
N LYS A 32 -4.11 -12.04 4.99
CA LYS A 32 -3.10 -11.18 5.62
C LYS A 32 -3.45 -9.71 5.37
N TRP A 33 -2.87 -8.82 6.14
CA TRP A 33 -2.90 -7.40 5.79
C TRP A 33 -2.05 -7.16 4.54
N SER A 34 -2.50 -6.29 3.65
CA SER A 34 -1.78 -5.99 2.42
C SER A 34 -1.73 -4.48 2.20
N VAL A 35 -0.59 -3.98 1.73
CA VAL A 35 -0.38 -2.57 1.41
C VAL A 35 0.02 -2.47 -0.06
N LEU A 36 -0.84 -1.86 -0.87
CA LEU A 36 -0.53 -1.52 -2.25
C LEU A 36 -0.03 -0.09 -2.30
N ILE A 37 1.16 0.10 -2.87
CA ILE A 37 1.82 1.39 -3.02
C ILE A 37 2.01 1.64 -4.52
N PHE A 38 1.12 2.45 -5.10
CA PHE A 38 1.22 2.87 -6.50
C PHE A 38 2.19 4.02 -6.65
N MET A 39 2.95 4.00 -7.72
CA MET A 39 3.86 5.08 -8.10
C MET A 39 3.94 5.18 -9.63
N PRO A 40 4.35 6.35 -10.17
CA PRO A 40 4.24 6.65 -11.61
C PRO A 40 4.88 5.61 -12.51
N ALA A 41 6.20 5.45 -12.43
CA ALA A 41 6.95 4.57 -13.30
C ALA A 41 8.30 4.19 -12.70
N ALA A 42 8.86 3.08 -13.19
CA ALA A 42 10.24 2.67 -12.94
C ALA A 42 11.23 3.67 -13.54
N PHE A 43 12.46 3.68 -13.03
CA PHE A 43 13.58 4.51 -13.51
C PHE A 43 13.34 6.03 -13.43
N THR A 44 12.42 6.49 -12.56
CA THR A 44 12.17 7.90 -12.29
C THR A 44 12.97 8.40 -11.07
N PHE A 45 12.65 9.59 -10.55
CA PHE A 45 13.49 10.28 -9.56
C PHE A 45 13.04 10.03 -8.11
N ASN A 46 11.77 10.23 -7.79
CA ASN A 46 11.22 10.06 -6.44
C ASN A 46 10.90 8.60 -6.09
N CYS A 47 10.50 7.79 -7.08
CA CYS A 47 10.06 6.42 -6.83
C CYS A 47 11.11 5.53 -6.15
N PRO A 48 12.42 5.61 -6.52
CA PRO A 48 13.46 4.85 -5.80
C PRO A 48 13.53 5.18 -4.31
N THR A 49 13.34 6.46 -3.93
CA THR A 49 13.40 6.88 -2.52
C THR A 49 12.27 6.31 -1.68
N GLU A 50 11.07 6.20 -2.27
CA GLU A 50 9.92 5.60 -1.60
C GLU A 50 10.06 4.07 -1.46
N ILE A 51 10.65 3.40 -2.47
CA ILE A 51 10.95 1.96 -2.39
C ILE A 51 12.00 1.69 -1.33
N GLU A 52 13.04 2.52 -1.24
CA GLU A 52 14.07 2.42 -0.21
C GLU A 52 13.46 2.60 1.19
N ASP A 53 12.64 3.63 1.40
CA ASP A 53 11.94 3.86 2.67
C ASP A 53 11.01 2.68 3.03
N ALA A 54 10.30 2.11 2.04
CA ALA A 54 9.48 0.92 2.26
C ALA A 54 10.34 -0.31 2.62
N ALA A 55 11.50 -0.47 2.00
CA ALA A 55 12.43 -1.56 2.30
C ALA A 55 13.05 -1.43 3.69
N ASP A 56 13.45 -0.23 4.09
CA ASP A 56 14.01 0.06 5.41
C ASP A 56 12.96 -0.15 6.54
N ASN A 57 11.66 0.02 6.24
CA ASN A 57 10.56 -0.23 7.17
C ASN A 57 9.86 -1.59 6.98
N TYR A 58 10.34 -2.45 6.07
CA TYR A 58 9.64 -3.70 5.72
C TYR A 58 9.49 -4.67 6.91
N ALA A 59 10.47 -4.73 7.79
CA ALA A 59 10.40 -5.55 9.00
C ALA A 59 9.22 -5.17 9.92
N GLU A 60 8.83 -3.90 9.95
CA GLU A 60 7.67 -3.44 10.74
C GLU A 60 6.36 -3.92 10.11
N PHE A 61 6.24 -3.92 8.78
CA PHE A 61 5.10 -4.52 8.10
C PHE A 61 5.00 -6.03 8.38
N GLN A 62 6.12 -6.75 8.31
CA GLN A 62 6.14 -8.19 8.58
C GLN A 62 5.71 -8.51 10.02
N LYS A 63 6.16 -7.75 11.02
CA LYS A 63 5.71 -7.88 12.43
C LYS A 63 4.19 -7.70 12.58
N LEU A 64 3.60 -6.87 11.73
CA LEU A 64 2.14 -6.64 11.69
C LEU A 64 1.37 -7.71 10.93
N GLY A 65 2.06 -8.67 10.31
CA GLY A 65 1.46 -9.65 9.40
C GLY A 65 0.98 -9.01 8.10
N ALA A 66 1.67 -7.95 7.67
CA ALA A 66 1.34 -7.22 6.45
C ALA A 66 2.38 -7.45 5.35
N GLU A 67 1.91 -7.59 4.11
CA GLU A 67 2.74 -7.65 2.91
C GLU A 67 2.63 -6.35 2.12
N VAL A 68 3.75 -5.92 1.54
CA VAL A 68 3.85 -4.71 0.71
C VAL A 68 3.90 -5.11 -0.76
N TYR A 69 3.21 -4.37 -1.61
CA TYR A 69 3.21 -4.52 -3.06
C TYR A 69 3.45 -3.15 -3.68
N ILE A 70 4.58 -2.97 -4.37
CA ILE A 70 4.82 -1.78 -5.18
C ILE A 70 4.20 -2.00 -6.55
N VAL A 71 3.45 -1.02 -7.05
CA VAL A 71 2.77 -1.09 -8.35
C VAL A 71 3.19 0.09 -9.21
N THR A 72 3.67 -0.17 -10.42
CA THR A 72 3.83 0.86 -11.47
C THR A 72 3.18 0.40 -12.77
N THR A 73 3.00 1.31 -13.70
CA THR A 73 2.44 1.00 -15.03
C THR A 73 3.43 0.28 -15.96
N ASP A 74 4.66 0.01 -15.48
CA ASP A 74 5.67 -0.74 -16.23
C ASP A 74 5.41 -2.24 -16.22
N THR A 75 6.22 -2.97 -16.99
CA THR A 75 6.22 -4.43 -16.98
C THR A 75 7.08 -4.99 -15.83
N HIS A 76 6.82 -6.22 -15.43
CA HIS A 76 7.66 -6.95 -14.46
C HIS A 76 9.11 -7.15 -14.97
N PHE A 77 9.35 -7.12 -16.29
CA PHE A 77 10.70 -7.15 -16.87
C PHE A 77 11.47 -5.87 -16.53
N SER A 78 10.83 -4.71 -16.64
CA SER A 78 11.41 -3.42 -16.22
C SER A 78 11.75 -3.43 -14.73
N HIS A 79 10.86 -3.96 -13.90
CA HIS A 79 11.10 -4.09 -12.45
C HIS A 79 12.30 -4.97 -12.12
N LYS A 80 12.50 -6.07 -12.84
CA LYS A 80 13.68 -6.93 -12.67
C LYS A 80 14.97 -6.11 -12.89
N VAL A 81 15.06 -5.45 -14.03
CA VAL A 81 16.26 -4.64 -14.35
C VAL A 81 16.43 -3.49 -13.38
N TRP A 82 15.34 -2.82 -13.01
CA TRP A 82 15.39 -1.72 -12.04
C TRP A 82 15.90 -2.17 -10.67
N HIS A 83 15.43 -3.33 -10.19
CA HIS A 83 15.90 -3.94 -8.94
C HIS A 83 17.40 -4.32 -9.01
N GLU A 84 17.88 -4.81 -10.16
CA GLU A 84 19.26 -5.23 -10.35
C GLU A 84 20.24 -4.05 -10.52
N THR A 85 19.77 -2.89 -11.00
CA THR A 85 20.63 -1.76 -11.35
C THR A 85 20.56 -0.58 -10.38
N SER A 86 19.48 -0.48 -9.58
CA SER A 86 19.32 0.59 -8.60
C SER A 86 19.65 0.12 -7.19
N PRO A 87 20.66 0.69 -6.50
CA PRO A 87 20.96 0.32 -5.10
C PRO A 87 19.77 0.50 -4.14
N ALA A 88 18.96 1.54 -4.33
CA ALA A 88 17.77 1.80 -3.52
C ALA A 88 16.69 0.74 -3.74
N VAL A 89 16.35 0.47 -5.01
CA VAL A 89 15.31 -0.51 -5.38
C VAL A 89 15.77 -1.94 -5.09
N GLY A 90 17.05 -2.23 -5.21
CA GLY A 90 17.66 -3.53 -4.88
C GLY A 90 17.49 -3.97 -3.42
N LYS A 91 17.14 -3.05 -2.51
CA LYS A 91 16.79 -3.37 -1.12
C LYS A 91 15.40 -4.03 -0.99
N ALA A 92 14.53 -3.91 -1.99
CA ALA A 92 13.15 -4.40 -1.93
C ALA A 92 13.11 -5.94 -1.83
N LYS A 93 12.46 -6.44 -0.77
CA LYS A 93 12.20 -7.87 -0.54
C LYS A 93 10.73 -8.22 -0.71
N PHE A 94 9.95 -7.33 -1.27
CA PHE A 94 8.52 -7.44 -1.54
C PHE A 94 8.26 -7.40 -3.04
N PRO A 95 7.07 -7.85 -3.51
CA PRO A 95 6.73 -7.87 -4.93
C PRO A 95 6.72 -6.48 -5.59
N LEU A 96 7.38 -6.36 -6.73
CA LEU A 96 7.30 -5.23 -7.65
C LEU A 96 6.35 -5.61 -8.79
N VAL A 97 5.12 -5.11 -8.72
CA VAL A 97 3.98 -5.50 -9.57
C VAL A 97 3.91 -4.60 -10.80
N GLY A 98 3.88 -5.20 -11.98
CA GLY A 98 3.67 -4.49 -13.24
C GLY A 98 2.19 -4.39 -13.61
N ASP A 99 1.74 -3.19 -13.96
CA ASP A 99 0.37 -2.92 -14.41
C ASP A 99 0.32 -2.26 -15.82
N PRO A 100 0.95 -2.87 -16.85
CA PRO A 100 1.01 -2.28 -18.18
C PRO A 100 -0.35 -2.20 -18.87
N THR A 101 -1.36 -2.88 -18.37
CA THR A 101 -2.75 -2.81 -18.84
C THR A 101 -3.56 -1.71 -18.16
N HIS A 102 -3.00 -1.08 -17.13
CA HIS A 102 -3.66 -0.09 -16.27
C HIS A 102 -4.90 -0.63 -15.53
N ALA A 103 -5.03 -1.95 -15.43
CA ALA A 103 -6.18 -2.57 -14.76
C ALA A 103 -6.21 -2.22 -13.26
N LEU A 104 -5.06 -2.32 -12.58
CA LEU A 104 -4.93 -1.96 -11.17
C LEU A 104 -5.05 -0.45 -10.96
N THR A 105 -4.31 0.37 -11.70
CA THR A 105 -4.35 1.83 -11.56
C THR A 105 -5.74 2.41 -11.78
N ASN A 106 -6.51 1.85 -12.74
CA ASN A 106 -7.91 2.21 -12.96
C ASN A 106 -8.81 1.74 -11.81
N ALA A 107 -8.66 0.50 -11.35
CA ALA A 107 -9.50 -0.06 -10.29
C ALA A 107 -9.33 0.71 -8.96
N PHE A 108 -8.13 1.21 -8.69
CA PHE A 108 -7.82 2.00 -7.50
C PHE A 108 -7.97 3.52 -7.70
N GLY A 109 -8.39 3.97 -8.88
CA GLY A 109 -8.68 5.38 -9.17
C GLY A 109 -7.44 6.29 -9.14
N VAL A 110 -6.27 5.74 -9.48
CA VAL A 110 -4.99 6.48 -9.49
C VAL A 110 -4.37 6.58 -10.88
N HIS A 111 -5.07 6.19 -11.94
CA HIS A 111 -4.59 6.28 -13.31
C HIS A 111 -4.63 7.73 -13.81
N ILE A 112 -3.57 8.16 -14.49
CA ILE A 112 -3.46 9.41 -15.24
C ILE A 112 -3.48 9.05 -16.73
N PRO A 113 -4.67 9.06 -17.38
CA PRO A 113 -4.80 8.54 -18.76
C PRO A 113 -3.91 9.23 -19.78
N GLU A 114 -3.72 10.54 -19.64
CA GLU A 114 -2.96 11.37 -20.58
C GLU A 114 -1.46 11.04 -20.55
N GLU A 115 -0.97 10.49 -19.43
CA GLU A 115 0.44 10.16 -19.25
C GLU A 115 0.70 8.65 -19.30
N GLY A 116 -0.34 7.83 -19.12
CA GLY A 116 -0.20 6.39 -18.93
C GLY A 116 0.49 6.01 -17.61
N LEU A 117 0.44 6.89 -16.62
CA LEU A 117 1.10 6.76 -15.33
C LEU A 117 0.10 6.61 -14.20
N ALA A 118 0.60 6.31 -13.00
CA ALA A 118 -0.18 6.34 -11.77
C ALA A 118 0.14 7.56 -10.91
N LEU A 119 -0.84 8.07 -10.19
CA LEU A 119 -0.61 8.90 -9.00
C LEU A 119 0.03 8.07 -7.88
N ARG A 120 0.61 8.74 -6.88
CA ARG A 120 1.17 8.07 -5.70
C ARG A 120 0.05 7.67 -4.74
N GLY A 121 -0.56 6.51 -4.99
CA GLY A 121 -1.63 5.95 -4.15
C GLY A 121 -1.08 4.94 -3.14
N THR A 122 -1.58 4.99 -1.89
CA THR A 122 -1.31 3.97 -0.86
C THR A 122 -2.63 3.45 -0.32
N PHE A 123 -2.82 2.13 -0.36
CA PHE A 123 -4.04 1.48 0.09
C PHE A 123 -3.71 0.36 1.08
N VAL A 124 -4.32 0.41 2.26
CA VAL A 124 -4.26 -0.66 3.26
C VAL A 124 -5.49 -1.54 3.12
N ILE A 125 -5.27 -2.83 2.98
CA ILE A 125 -6.30 -3.84 2.71
C ILE A 125 -6.27 -4.85 3.85
N ASN A 126 -7.44 -5.18 4.40
CA ASN A 126 -7.57 -6.15 5.47
C ASN A 126 -7.53 -7.61 4.94
N PRO A 127 -7.42 -8.62 5.82
CA PRO A 127 -7.37 -10.03 5.42
C PRO A 127 -8.57 -10.52 4.62
N GLU A 128 -9.73 -9.86 4.74
CA GLU A 128 -10.94 -10.16 3.98
C GLU A 128 -10.93 -9.55 2.57
N GLY A 129 -9.89 -8.76 2.22
CA GLY A 129 -9.75 -8.10 0.93
C GLY A 129 -10.48 -6.76 0.83
N GLN A 130 -10.84 -6.13 1.95
CA GLN A 130 -11.47 -4.80 1.98
C GLN A 130 -10.43 -3.69 2.13
N ILE A 131 -10.60 -2.60 1.41
CA ILE A 131 -9.77 -1.39 1.50
C ILE A 131 -10.16 -0.62 2.77
N LYS A 132 -9.23 -0.43 3.69
CA LYS A 132 -9.47 0.23 4.99
C LYS A 132 -8.93 1.66 5.05
N THR A 133 -7.84 1.96 4.36
CA THR A 133 -7.34 3.33 4.19
C THR A 133 -6.93 3.58 2.75
N ALA A 134 -7.03 4.82 2.32
CA ALA A 134 -6.55 5.31 1.03
C ALA A 134 -5.88 6.66 1.22
N GLU A 135 -4.74 6.84 0.59
CA GLU A 135 -3.99 8.10 0.53
C GLU A 135 -3.49 8.27 -0.90
N VAL A 136 -3.71 9.44 -1.48
CA VAL A 136 -3.27 9.72 -2.85
C VAL A 136 -2.58 11.08 -2.87
N HIS A 137 -1.35 11.11 -3.37
CA HIS A 137 -0.53 12.30 -3.52
C HIS A 137 -0.30 12.64 -5.00
N ASP A 138 -0.04 13.92 -5.25
CA ASP A 138 0.57 14.39 -6.49
C ASP A 138 1.93 13.72 -6.70
N ASN A 139 2.32 13.52 -7.97
CA ASN A 139 3.56 12.83 -8.33
C ASN A 139 4.85 13.55 -7.88
N ALA A 140 4.78 14.84 -7.57
CA ALA A 140 5.90 15.60 -7.01
C ALA A 140 6.08 15.41 -5.48
N ILE A 141 5.10 14.82 -4.78
CA ILE A 141 5.08 14.71 -3.32
C ILE A 141 5.23 13.25 -2.90
N ALA A 142 6.45 12.86 -2.52
CA ALA A 142 6.73 11.54 -1.95
C ALA A 142 6.03 11.34 -0.59
N ARG A 143 5.84 10.07 -0.22
CA ARG A 143 5.14 9.67 1.01
C ARG A 143 6.14 9.31 2.12
N ASP A 144 5.67 9.32 3.36
CA ASP A 144 6.37 8.78 4.54
C ASP A 144 5.82 7.37 4.84
N VAL A 145 6.66 6.36 4.69
CA VAL A 145 6.26 4.96 4.91
C VAL A 145 5.99 4.66 6.38
N LYS A 146 6.59 5.40 7.32
CA LYS A 146 6.28 5.27 8.76
C LYS A 146 4.82 5.62 9.05
N GLU A 147 4.27 6.62 8.35
CA GLU A 147 2.84 6.94 8.45
C GLU A 147 1.97 5.81 7.89
N THR A 148 2.42 5.14 6.82
CA THR A 148 1.73 3.95 6.29
C THR A 148 1.75 2.81 7.33
N VAL A 149 2.89 2.54 7.97
CA VAL A 149 3.00 1.55 9.07
C VAL A 149 2.03 1.89 10.20
N ARG A 150 1.97 3.17 10.61
CA ARG A 150 1.03 3.65 11.64
C ARG A 150 -0.43 3.38 11.25
N LYS A 151 -0.79 3.62 9.98
CA LYS A 151 -2.15 3.34 9.46
C LYS A 151 -2.47 1.86 9.48
N VAL A 152 -1.53 0.98 9.13
CA VAL A 152 -1.71 -0.49 9.24
C VAL A 152 -1.94 -0.89 10.69
N ARG A 153 -1.15 -0.36 11.64
CA ARG A 153 -1.33 -0.61 13.07
C ARG A 153 -2.74 -0.20 13.55
N ALA A 154 -3.16 1.02 13.19
CA ALA A 154 -4.48 1.52 13.57
C ALA A 154 -5.62 0.68 12.96
N ALA A 155 -5.52 0.34 11.66
CA ALA A 155 -6.51 -0.48 10.98
C ALA A 155 -6.61 -1.88 11.61
N LYS A 156 -5.47 -2.50 11.92
CA LYS A 156 -5.40 -3.79 12.61
C LYS A 156 -5.99 -3.71 14.01
N TYR A 157 -5.63 -2.71 14.79
CA TYR A 157 -6.13 -2.52 16.14
C TYR A 157 -7.66 -2.44 16.19
N VAL A 158 -8.28 -1.60 15.34
CA VAL A 158 -9.76 -1.49 15.34
C VAL A 158 -10.45 -2.75 14.83
N ALA A 159 -9.81 -3.53 13.97
CA ALA A 159 -10.33 -4.83 13.54
C ALA A 159 -10.31 -5.86 14.68
N GLU A 160 -9.28 -5.84 15.52
CA GLU A 160 -9.12 -6.74 16.66
C GLU A 160 -9.91 -6.27 17.92
N HIS A 161 -10.33 -4.99 17.96
CA HIS A 161 -11.03 -4.38 19.09
C HIS A 161 -12.36 -3.72 18.64
N PRO A 162 -13.38 -4.50 18.32
CA PRO A 162 -14.68 -3.95 17.90
C PRO A 162 -15.24 -2.97 18.94
N GLY A 163 -15.72 -1.81 18.47
CA GLY A 163 -16.25 -0.76 19.33
C GLY A 163 -15.20 0.24 19.85
N GLN A 164 -13.93 0.03 19.58
CA GLN A 164 -12.86 1.00 19.84
C GLN A 164 -12.57 1.86 18.62
N VAL A 165 -12.17 3.12 18.83
CA VAL A 165 -11.68 4.00 17.76
C VAL A 165 -10.32 4.57 18.12
N CYS A 166 -9.45 4.66 17.12
CA CYS A 166 -8.13 5.27 17.24
C CYS A 166 -8.25 6.78 17.03
N PRO A 167 -7.95 7.63 18.04
CA PRO A 167 -7.98 9.07 17.87
C PRO A 167 -6.85 9.58 16.96
N ALA A 168 -6.87 10.89 16.67
CA ALA A 168 -5.81 11.53 15.89
C ALA A 168 -4.42 11.23 16.46
N LYS A 169 -3.44 10.96 15.57
CA LYS A 169 -2.05 10.64 15.94
C LYS A 169 -1.87 9.36 16.77
N TRP A 170 -2.89 8.50 16.84
CA TRP A 170 -2.79 7.26 17.61
C TRP A 170 -1.63 6.38 17.12
N ASN A 171 -0.92 5.79 18.07
CA ASN A 171 0.12 4.78 17.88
C ASN A 171 -0.06 3.67 18.92
N ASP A 172 0.65 2.54 18.74
CA ASP A 172 0.63 1.41 19.66
C ASP A 172 0.90 1.86 21.11
N GLY A 173 0.08 1.36 22.04
CA GLY A 173 0.12 1.69 23.44
C GLY A 173 -0.59 3.00 23.83
N ALA A 174 -1.03 3.81 22.85
CA ALA A 174 -1.81 4.98 23.13
C ALA A 174 -3.27 4.62 23.46
N LYS A 175 -3.93 5.50 24.25
CA LYS A 175 -5.35 5.31 24.60
C LYS A 175 -6.25 5.37 23.36
N THR A 176 -7.23 4.49 23.33
CA THR A 176 -8.35 4.51 22.36
C THR A 176 -9.59 5.12 23.01
N ILE A 177 -10.60 5.38 22.22
CA ILE A 177 -11.88 5.91 22.69
C ILE A 177 -12.94 4.83 22.46
N THR A 178 -13.73 4.54 23.48
CA THR A 178 -14.98 3.78 23.36
C THR A 178 -16.12 4.80 23.17
N PRO A 179 -16.69 4.93 21.96
CA PRO A 179 -17.76 5.88 21.70
C PRO A 179 -18.95 5.65 22.65
N SER A 180 -19.44 6.72 23.27
CA SER A 180 -20.66 6.70 24.09
C SER A 180 -21.39 8.04 24.00
N LEU A 181 -22.68 8.06 24.31
CA LEU A 181 -23.47 9.29 24.37
C LEU A 181 -22.89 10.31 25.39
N ASP A 182 -22.31 9.79 26.48
CA ASP A 182 -21.72 10.63 27.54
C ASP A 182 -20.49 11.42 27.09
N LEU A 183 -19.86 11.03 25.99
CA LEU A 183 -18.69 11.71 25.42
C LEU A 183 -19.06 12.80 24.43
N VAL A 184 -20.32 12.86 23.99
CA VAL A 184 -20.76 13.88 23.01
C VAL A 184 -20.60 15.28 23.59
N GLY A 185 -19.79 16.10 22.89
CA GLY A 185 -19.49 17.48 23.32
C GLY A 185 -18.53 17.60 24.51
N LYS A 186 -17.87 16.50 24.94
CA LYS A 186 -16.89 16.48 26.05
C LYS A 186 -15.46 16.16 25.63
N ILE A 187 -15.22 15.84 24.38
CA ILE A 187 -13.91 15.54 23.77
C ILE A 187 -13.67 16.40 22.55
#